data_40fd8df913d8c08b37f357ce740514fc
#
_entry.id   40fd8df913d8c08b37f357ce740514fc
#
_cell.length_a   1.000
_cell.length_b   1.000
_cell.length_c   1.000
_cell.angle_alpha   90.00
_cell.angle_beta   90.00
_cell.angle_gamma   90.00
#
_symmetry.space_group_name_H-M   'P 1'
#
loop_
_entity.id
_entity.type
_entity.pdbx_description
1 polymer ?
#
loop_
_entity_poly.entity_id
_entity_poly.type
_entity_poly.pdbx_seq_one_letter_code
_entity_poly.pdbx_strand_id
1 'polypeptide(L)'
;MTTPWENHQKLLEDLDRKQKEREAREQRERQEAAEAPLREQALELAKTLVDLTRYRNERNLMLFPFCSTAKAKRIKSIRYSSADGRHWLEVTANYEYGMAKIWDFDILRFALSKAGEVALQVGYFPASVEFSGYECLKALGRNPESGSNLKWIKEGLRRLCLTGYSGNIFRENEKITEIFTLIRANYTDQSGKLERISITFDERLVESVRYSKGLLVIDKTLLCEEAGIKKRLLELVRVSMGREISWTVGIERLQALCAHEGTLKRFKYELKQYALPWEVTFSKAIHNGGNVTFAAEGNAPKGEQ
;
A
#
# COMPACT_ATOMS: atom_id res chain seq x y z
N MET A 1 23.18 25.55 42.46
CA MET A 1 22.45 24.92 43.58
C MET A 1 20.98 25.14 43.30
N THR A 2 20.24 24.08 43.04
CA THR A 2 18.78 24.14 42.84
C THR A 2 18.11 24.46 44.15
N THR A 3 17.15 25.36 44.15
CA THR A 3 16.39 25.75 45.34
C THR A 3 15.47 24.59 45.82
N PRO A 4 15.16 24.50 47.14
CA PRO A 4 14.21 23.49 47.65
C PRO A 4 12.88 23.50 46.91
N TRP A 5 12.44 24.65 46.40
CA TRP A 5 11.23 24.82 45.60
C TRP A 5 11.33 24.17 44.22
N GLU A 6 12.43 24.34 43.52
CA GLU A 6 12.68 23.71 42.20
C GLU A 6 12.78 22.19 42.31
N ASN A 7 13.33 21.67 43.40
CA ASN A 7 13.34 20.23 43.66
C ASN A 7 11.94 19.68 43.94
N HIS A 8 11.08 20.43 44.63
CA HIS A 8 9.70 20.04 44.88
C HIS A 8 8.85 20.03 43.58
N GLN A 9 9.00 21.04 42.72
CA GLN A 9 8.32 21.06 41.40
C GLN A 9 8.74 19.87 40.52
N LYS A 10 10.05 19.60 40.44
CA LYS A 10 10.53 18.41 39.70
C LYS A 10 9.94 17.08 40.22
N LEU A 11 9.81 16.97 41.53
CA LEU A 11 9.20 15.77 42.12
C LEU A 11 7.72 15.63 41.73
N LEU A 12 6.97 16.73 41.75
CA LEU A 12 5.56 16.71 41.33
C LEU A 12 5.41 16.38 39.82
N GLU A 13 6.24 16.96 38.97
CA GLU A 13 6.28 16.66 37.55
C GLU A 13 6.61 15.18 37.27
N ASP A 14 7.56 14.61 38.03
CA ASP A 14 7.92 13.20 37.93
C ASP A 14 6.79 12.27 38.40
N LEU A 15 6.09 12.65 39.46
CA LEU A 15 4.92 11.89 39.95
C LEU A 15 3.77 11.92 38.93
N ASP A 16 3.48 13.09 38.37
CA ASP A 16 2.41 13.26 37.35
C ASP A 16 2.76 12.48 36.07
N ARG A 17 4.02 12.51 35.64
CA ARG A 17 4.49 11.69 34.50
C ARG A 17 4.33 10.18 34.79
N LYS A 18 4.74 9.69 35.93
CA LYS A 18 4.62 8.28 36.32
C LYS A 18 3.15 7.85 36.43
N GLN A 19 2.29 8.73 36.91
CA GLN A 19 0.87 8.45 36.97
C GLN A 19 0.26 8.34 35.57
N LYS A 20 0.56 9.27 34.66
CA LYS A 20 0.13 9.22 33.26
C LYS A 20 0.64 7.97 32.51
N GLU A 21 1.90 7.60 32.74
CA GLU A 21 2.48 6.38 32.18
C GLU A 21 1.76 5.12 32.68
N ARG A 22 1.42 5.10 33.99
CA ARG A 22 0.65 3.98 34.58
C ARG A 22 -0.77 3.90 34.02
N GLU A 23 -1.48 5.02 33.95
CA GLU A 23 -2.83 5.08 33.40
C GLU A 23 -2.85 4.64 31.92
N ALA A 24 -1.87 5.13 31.13
CA ALA A 24 -1.72 4.73 29.74
C ALA A 24 -1.43 3.23 29.57
N ARG A 25 -0.64 2.64 30.47
CA ARG A 25 -0.35 1.21 30.49
C ARG A 25 -1.60 0.40 30.83
N GLU A 26 -2.31 0.78 31.90
CA GLU A 26 -3.55 0.11 32.31
C GLU A 26 -4.64 0.20 31.22
N GLN A 27 -4.71 1.33 30.50
CA GLN A 27 -5.61 1.49 29.38
C GLN A 27 -5.26 0.57 28.21
N ARG A 28 -3.96 0.44 27.88
CA ARG A 28 -3.48 -0.50 26.84
C ARG A 28 -3.79 -1.96 27.23
N GLU A 29 -3.51 -2.36 28.46
CA GLU A 29 -3.77 -3.71 28.95
C GLU A 29 -5.27 -4.05 28.89
N ARG A 30 -6.16 -3.10 29.24
CA ARG A 30 -7.63 -3.25 29.09
C ARG A 30 -8.06 -3.38 27.65
N GLN A 31 -7.48 -2.57 26.76
CA GLN A 31 -7.79 -2.63 25.33
C GLN A 31 -7.32 -3.94 24.72
N GLU A 32 -6.09 -4.39 25.00
CA GLU A 32 -5.56 -5.68 24.55
C GLU A 32 -6.41 -6.86 25.05
N ALA A 33 -6.86 -6.84 26.30
CA ALA A 33 -7.74 -7.86 26.84
C ALA A 33 -9.11 -7.90 26.16
N ALA A 34 -9.67 -6.74 25.80
CA ALA A 34 -10.93 -6.64 25.08
C ALA A 34 -10.81 -7.08 23.61
N GLU A 35 -9.65 -6.84 22.99
CA GLU A 35 -9.39 -7.23 21.59
C GLU A 35 -9.00 -8.71 21.44
N ALA A 36 -8.50 -9.37 22.49
CA ALA A 36 -8.00 -10.74 22.42
C ALA A 36 -9.02 -11.75 21.82
N PRO A 37 -10.30 -11.80 22.26
CA PRO A 37 -11.28 -12.72 21.70
C PRO A 37 -11.62 -12.41 20.23
N LEU A 38 -11.69 -11.12 19.87
CA LEU A 38 -11.93 -10.69 18.49
C LEU A 38 -10.76 -11.05 17.58
N ARG A 39 -9.55 -10.94 18.10
CA ARG A 39 -8.31 -11.33 17.41
C ARG A 39 -8.29 -12.82 17.09
N GLU A 40 -8.63 -13.68 18.05
CA GLU A 40 -8.68 -15.12 17.85
C GLU A 40 -9.73 -15.49 16.82
N GLN A 41 -10.94 -14.96 16.94
CA GLN A 41 -12.03 -15.17 15.98
C GLN A 41 -11.66 -14.69 14.57
N ALA A 42 -11.02 -13.53 14.45
CA ALA A 42 -10.56 -12.99 13.17
C ALA A 42 -9.49 -13.89 12.52
N LEU A 43 -8.57 -14.46 13.31
CA LEU A 43 -7.54 -15.35 12.80
C LEU A 43 -8.13 -16.66 12.27
N GLU A 44 -9.12 -17.24 12.94
CA GLU A 44 -9.80 -18.45 12.48
C GLU A 44 -10.59 -18.19 11.19
N LEU A 45 -11.35 -17.11 11.15
CA LEU A 45 -12.10 -16.74 9.93
C LEU A 45 -11.16 -16.42 8.77
N ALA A 46 -10.00 -15.81 9.02
CA ALA A 46 -9.00 -15.50 7.99
C ALA A 46 -8.41 -16.73 7.29
N LYS A 47 -8.49 -17.91 7.91
CA LYS A 47 -8.08 -19.19 7.30
C LYS A 47 -9.17 -19.77 6.40
N THR A 48 -10.44 -19.59 6.76
CA THR A 48 -11.57 -20.29 6.13
C THR A 48 -12.36 -19.46 5.13
N LEU A 49 -12.29 -18.12 5.18
CA LEU A 49 -13.03 -17.24 4.29
C LEU A 49 -12.57 -17.41 2.83
N VAL A 50 -13.48 -17.81 1.94
CA VAL A 50 -13.21 -18.02 0.50
C VAL A 50 -13.78 -16.90 -0.36
N ASP A 51 -14.99 -16.45 -0.09
CA ASP A 51 -15.69 -15.49 -0.93
C ASP A 51 -15.32 -14.05 -0.59
N LEU A 52 -14.88 -13.32 -1.62
CA LEU A 52 -14.61 -11.88 -1.53
C LEU A 52 -15.73 -11.10 -2.20
N THR A 53 -16.39 -10.24 -1.44
CA THR A 53 -17.43 -9.34 -1.99
C THR A 53 -16.81 -8.11 -2.66
N ARG A 54 -15.66 -7.65 -2.16
CA ARG A 54 -14.99 -6.44 -2.64
C ARG A 54 -13.48 -6.59 -2.59
N TYR A 55 -12.81 -6.04 -3.61
CA TYR A 55 -11.36 -5.89 -3.61
C TYR A 55 -10.95 -4.60 -2.91
N ARG A 56 -9.83 -4.65 -2.19
CA ARG A 56 -9.33 -3.52 -1.38
C ARG A 56 -7.83 -3.36 -1.56
N ASN A 57 -7.37 -2.13 -1.36
CA ASN A 57 -5.95 -1.83 -1.25
C ASN A 57 -5.74 -0.79 -0.13
N GLU A 58 -4.56 -0.76 0.45
CA GLU A 58 -4.18 0.19 1.47
C GLU A 58 -3.82 1.54 0.81
N ARG A 59 -4.24 2.63 1.45
CA ARG A 59 -4.17 3.99 0.92
C ARG A 59 -2.74 4.44 0.58
N ASN A 60 -1.76 4.21 1.47
CA ASN A 60 -0.39 4.64 1.24
C ASN A 60 0.26 3.86 0.11
N LEU A 61 -0.05 2.55 -0.02
CA LEU A 61 0.40 1.74 -1.16
C LEU A 61 -0.14 2.27 -2.49
N MET A 62 -1.31 2.90 -2.49
CA MET A 62 -1.89 3.54 -3.67
C MET A 62 -1.31 4.95 -3.93
N LEU A 63 -0.88 5.68 -2.89
CA LEU A 63 -0.35 7.04 -3.03
C LEU A 63 1.13 7.08 -3.41
N PHE A 64 1.94 6.21 -2.81
CA PHE A 64 3.39 6.27 -2.93
C PHE A 64 3.96 5.15 -3.82
N PRO A 65 5.13 5.31 -4.44
CA PRO A 65 5.68 4.38 -5.42
C PRO A 65 6.36 3.16 -4.77
N PHE A 66 5.60 2.26 -4.17
CA PHE A 66 6.09 1.07 -3.46
C PHE A 66 6.60 -0.06 -4.36
N CYS A 67 6.40 0.01 -5.68
CA CYS A 67 6.74 -1.07 -6.59
C CYS A 67 7.17 -0.58 -7.97
N SER A 68 7.80 -1.45 -8.72
CA SER A 68 8.12 -1.22 -10.13
C SER A 68 6.88 -1.37 -11.01
N THR A 69 6.69 -0.43 -11.92
CA THR A 69 5.67 -0.49 -12.99
C THR A 69 6.20 -1.12 -14.27
N ALA A 70 7.49 -1.47 -14.33
CA ALA A 70 8.13 -2.11 -15.48
C ALA A 70 7.94 -3.63 -15.47
N LYS A 71 7.70 -4.23 -16.66
CA LYS A 71 7.69 -5.70 -16.82
C LYS A 71 9.08 -6.30 -16.62
N ALA A 72 10.12 -5.59 -17.03
CA ALA A 72 11.50 -6.00 -16.83
C ALA A 72 11.88 -6.05 -15.34
N LYS A 73 12.92 -6.83 -15.02
CA LYS A 73 13.50 -6.87 -13.68
C LYS A 73 14.13 -5.52 -13.37
N ARG A 74 13.71 -4.89 -12.28
CA ARG A 74 14.28 -3.63 -11.79
C ARG A 74 15.14 -3.90 -10.56
N ILE A 75 16.39 -3.46 -10.62
CA ILE A 75 17.35 -3.51 -9.52
C ILE A 75 17.57 -2.10 -8.94
N LYS A 76 17.49 -1.07 -9.79
CA LYS A 76 17.68 0.32 -9.38
C LYS A 76 16.61 0.73 -8.37
N SER A 77 17.03 1.27 -7.23
CA SER A 77 16.14 1.78 -6.18
C SER A 77 15.17 2.84 -6.72
N ILE A 78 13.98 2.86 -6.15
CA ILE A 78 13.06 3.99 -6.29
C ILE A 78 13.32 4.92 -5.12
N ARG A 79 13.48 6.21 -5.38
CA ARG A 79 13.57 7.26 -4.37
C ARG A 79 12.50 8.29 -4.62
N TYR A 80 11.70 8.56 -3.62
CA TYR A 80 10.62 9.52 -3.66
C TYR A 80 10.69 10.45 -2.45
N SER A 81 10.46 11.75 -2.69
CA SER A 81 10.24 12.74 -1.64
C SER A 81 9.02 13.58 -2.04
N SER A 82 8.16 13.89 -1.08
CA SER A 82 7.05 14.81 -1.29
C SER A 82 7.56 16.23 -1.54
N ALA A 83 6.75 17.07 -2.19
CA ALA A 83 7.16 18.44 -2.54
C ALA A 83 7.48 19.31 -1.31
N ASP A 84 6.83 19.04 -0.19
CA ASP A 84 7.06 19.70 1.10
C ASP A 84 8.20 19.05 1.93
N GLY A 85 8.83 17.97 1.41
CA GLY A 85 9.90 17.24 2.07
C GLY A 85 9.47 16.39 3.27
N ARG A 86 8.18 16.46 3.68
CA ARG A 86 7.71 15.76 4.88
C ARG A 86 7.66 14.26 4.77
N HIS A 87 7.37 13.74 3.57
CA HIS A 87 7.29 12.31 3.31
C HIS A 87 8.37 11.87 2.34
N TRP A 88 9.02 10.79 2.64
CA TRP A 88 10.01 10.20 1.75
C TRP A 88 9.94 8.67 1.81
N LEU A 89 10.35 8.05 0.72
CA LEU A 89 10.38 6.60 0.55
C LEU A 89 11.57 6.21 -0.32
N GLU A 90 12.34 5.25 0.13
CA GLU A 90 13.29 4.51 -0.69
C GLU A 90 12.87 3.05 -0.76
N VAL A 91 12.80 2.51 -1.98
CA VAL A 91 12.48 1.11 -2.25
C VAL A 91 13.71 0.43 -2.83
N THR A 92 14.18 -0.59 -2.17
CA THR A 92 15.38 -1.34 -2.56
C THR A 92 15.02 -2.73 -3.08
N ALA A 93 15.73 -3.16 -4.11
CA ALA A 93 15.49 -4.43 -4.77
C ALA A 93 16.44 -5.52 -4.26
N ASN A 94 15.97 -6.75 -4.23
CA ASN A 94 16.85 -7.90 -4.18
C ASN A 94 17.59 -8.07 -5.52
N TYR A 95 18.90 -8.36 -5.47
CA TYR A 95 19.69 -8.47 -6.69
C TYR A 95 19.25 -9.62 -7.60
N GLU A 96 18.91 -10.77 -7.03
CA GLU A 96 18.53 -11.97 -7.78
C GLU A 96 17.12 -11.87 -8.38
N TYR A 97 16.14 -11.46 -7.55
CA TYR A 97 14.72 -11.48 -7.94
C TYR A 97 14.23 -10.13 -8.48
N GLY A 98 14.97 -9.07 -8.23
CA GLY A 98 14.54 -7.69 -8.52
C GLY A 98 13.56 -7.16 -7.47
N MET A 99 13.01 -6.00 -7.77
CA MET A 99 11.99 -5.31 -6.97
C MET A 99 10.62 -5.91 -7.22
N ALA A 100 9.73 -5.86 -6.22
CA ALA A 100 8.33 -6.18 -6.38
C ALA A 100 7.71 -5.33 -7.49
N LYS A 101 6.90 -5.98 -8.33
CA LYS A 101 6.22 -5.37 -9.46
C LYS A 101 4.77 -5.06 -9.11
N ILE A 102 4.17 -4.13 -9.81
CA ILE A 102 2.77 -3.74 -9.58
C ILE A 102 1.79 -4.92 -9.71
N TRP A 103 2.11 -5.91 -10.53
CA TRP A 103 1.33 -7.15 -10.66
C TRP A 103 1.52 -8.11 -9.47
N ASP A 104 2.68 -8.09 -8.80
CA ASP A 104 2.89 -8.86 -7.57
C ASP A 104 2.02 -8.30 -6.44
N PHE A 105 1.77 -6.99 -6.47
CA PHE A 105 0.83 -6.35 -5.54
C PHE A 105 -0.62 -6.83 -5.70
N ASP A 106 -1.00 -7.52 -6.79
CA ASP A 106 -2.32 -8.15 -6.88
C ASP A 106 -2.48 -9.26 -5.84
N ILE A 107 -1.41 -10.00 -5.53
CA ILE A 107 -1.41 -11.00 -4.46
C ILE A 107 -1.63 -10.31 -3.10
N LEU A 108 -0.95 -9.19 -2.87
CA LEU A 108 -1.12 -8.40 -1.64
C LEU A 108 -2.53 -7.80 -1.55
N ARG A 109 -3.08 -7.25 -2.66
CA ARG A 109 -4.46 -6.73 -2.73
C ARG A 109 -5.48 -7.81 -2.42
N PHE A 110 -5.28 -9.03 -2.96
CA PHE A 110 -6.13 -10.17 -2.63
C PHE A 110 -6.08 -10.49 -1.13
N ALA A 111 -4.89 -10.57 -0.54
CA ALA A 111 -4.69 -10.82 0.88
C ALA A 111 -5.33 -9.73 1.77
N LEU A 112 -5.11 -8.44 1.42
CA LEU A 112 -5.74 -7.30 2.10
C LEU A 112 -7.26 -7.30 1.97
N SER A 113 -7.79 -7.75 0.82
CA SER A 113 -9.24 -7.88 0.61
C SER A 113 -9.82 -8.94 1.51
N LYS A 114 -9.16 -10.10 1.61
CA LYS A 114 -9.55 -11.18 2.52
C LYS A 114 -9.55 -10.71 3.98
N ALA A 115 -8.48 -10.06 4.42
CA ALA A 115 -8.40 -9.49 5.76
C ALA A 115 -9.48 -8.42 6.01
N GLY A 116 -9.79 -7.61 5.00
CA GLY A 116 -10.84 -6.59 5.07
C GLY A 116 -12.25 -7.18 5.18
N GLU A 117 -12.56 -8.30 4.51
CA GLU A 117 -13.83 -9.01 4.70
C GLU A 117 -13.95 -9.60 6.12
N VAL A 118 -12.87 -10.18 6.63
CA VAL A 118 -12.81 -10.65 8.02
C VAL A 118 -13.09 -9.50 8.99
N ALA A 119 -12.46 -8.35 8.76
CA ALA A 119 -12.65 -7.18 9.61
C ALA A 119 -14.11 -6.66 9.60
N LEU A 120 -14.81 -6.76 8.46
CA LEU A 120 -16.23 -6.42 8.39
C LEU A 120 -17.13 -7.38 9.18
N GLN A 121 -16.77 -8.66 9.25
CA GLN A 121 -17.57 -9.67 9.94
C GLN A 121 -17.32 -9.70 11.46
N VAL A 122 -16.06 -9.54 11.86
CA VAL A 122 -15.62 -9.70 13.26
C VAL A 122 -15.36 -8.37 13.96
N GLY A 123 -15.19 -7.28 13.21
CA GLY A 123 -14.79 -5.99 13.76
C GLY A 123 -13.29 -5.84 14.03
N TYR A 124 -12.46 -6.82 13.60
CA TYR A 124 -11.03 -6.84 13.85
C TYR A 124 -10.25 -7.22 12.59
N PHE A 125 -9.29 -6.39 12.19
CA PHE A 125 -8.43 -6.66 11.03
C PHE A 125 -7.29 -7.62 11.43
N PRO A 126 -7.23 -8.84 10.83
CA PRO A 126 -6.22 -9.83 11.19
C PRO A 126 -4.83 -9.43 10.69
N ALA A 127 -3.79 -9.74 11.47
CA ALA A 127 -2.40 -9.52 11.07
C ALA A 127 -1.91 -10.51 10.00
N SER A 128 -2.62 -11.63 9.80
CA SER A 128 -2.28 -12.65 8.81
C SER A 128 -3.53 -13.26 8.18
N VAL A 129 -3.36 -13.77 6.95
CA VAL A 129 -4.40 -14.50 6.21
C VAL A 129 -3.82 -15.75 5.58
N GLU A 130 -4.66 -16.76 5.36
CA GLU A 130 -4.31 -17.98 4.66
C GLU A 130 -5.24 -18.22 3.46
N PHE A 131 -4.69 -18.75 2.37
CA PHE A 131 -5.42 -19.10 1.16
C PHE A 131 -4.62 -20.08 0.30
N SER A 132 -5.29 -20.72 -0.67
CA SER A 132 -4.61 -21.56 -1.66
C SER A 132 -4.18 -20.75 -2.89
N GLY A 133 -3.21 -21.28 -3.66
CA GLY A 133 -2.86 -20.69 -4.96
C GLY A 133 -4.03 -20.69 -5.93
N TYR A 134 -4.88 -21.74 -5.89
CA TYR A 134 -6.11 -21.84 -6.68
C TYR A 134 -7.09 -20.69 -6.37
N GLU A 135 -7.38 -20.46 -5.08
CA GLU A 135 -8.26 -19.40 -4.61
C GLU A 135 -7.79 -18.01 -5.07
N CYS A 136 -6.50 -17.73 -4.87
CA CYS A 136 -5.89 -16.46 -5.27
C CYS A 136 -5.99 -16.25 -6.80
N LEU A 137 -5.59 -17.23 -7.61
CA LEU A 137 -5.61 -17.11 -9.07
C LEU A 137 -7.04 -16.94 -9.60
N LYS A 138 -7.99 -17.72 -9.09
CA LYS A 138 -9.41 -17.61 -9.46
C LYS A 138 -9.97 -16.22 -9.15
N ALA A 139 -9.68 -15.70 -7.96
CA ALA A 139 -10.12 -14.35 -7.57
C ALA A 139 -9.52 -13.26 -8.47
N LEU A 140 -8.25 -13.43 -8.88
CA LEU A 140 -7.55 -12.52 -9.79
C LEU A 140 -7.91 -12.71 -11.27
N GLY A 141 -8.84 -13.60 -11.61
CA GLY A 141 -9.26 -13.88 -12.99
C GLY A 141 -8.19 -14.61 -13.82
N ARG A 142 -7.27 -15.31 -13.17
CA ARG A 142 -6.19 -16.09 -13.80
C ARG A 142 -6.52 -17.58 -13.77
N ASN A 143 -6.05 -18.33 -14.79
CA ASN A 143 -6.23 -19.78 -14.79
C ASN A 143 -5.43 -20.43 -13.65
N PRO A 144 -6.11 -21.07 -12.66
CA PRO A 144 -5.44 -21.64 -11.49
C PRO A 144 -4.68 -22.93 -11.76
N GLU A 145 -4.95 -23.60 -12.89
CA GLU A 145 -4.29 -24.83 -13.28
C GLU A 145 -3.03 -24.58 -14.12
N SER A 146 -2.79 -23.34 -14.51
CA SER A 146 -1.60 -22.97 -15.28
C SER A 146 -0.36 -22.97 -14.41
N GLY A 147 0.61 -23.83 -14.73
CA GLY A 147 1.92 -23.87 -14.04
C GLY A 147 2.66 -22.53 -14.09
N SER A 148 2.49 -21.75 -15.17
CA SER A 148 3.09 -20.41 -15.28
C SER A 148 2.49 -19.42 -14.28
N ASN A 149 1.17 -19.52 -14.01
CA ASN A 149 0.50 -18.67 -13.02
C ASN A 149 0.90 -19.05 -11.58
N LEU A 150 1.06 -20.36 -11.30
CA LEU A 150 1.59 -20.83 -10.00
C LEU A 150 3.03 -20.37 -9.78
N LYS A 151 3.86 -20.45 -10.81
CA LYS A 151 5.23 -19.91 -10.79
C LYS A 151 5.22 -18.39 -10.54
N TRP A 152 4.31 -17.65 -11.19
CA TRP A 152 4.16 -16.22 -10.99
C TRP A 152 3.83 -15.86 -9.51
N ILE A 153 2.92 -16.61 -8.85
CA ILE A 153 2.66 -16.41 -7.41
C ILE A 153 3.94 -16.60 -6.59
N LYS A 154 4.66 -17.71 -6.79
CA LYS A 154 5.89 -18.00 -6.04
C LYS A 154 6.93 -16.91 -6.20
N GLU A 155 7.18 -16.49 -7.43
CA GLU A 155 8.12 -15.42 -7.73
C GLU A 155 7.63 -14.05 -7.20
N GLY A 156 6.33 -13.77 -7.29
CA GLY A 156 5.70 -12.56 -6.75
C GLY A 156 5.84 -12.47 -5.24
N LEU A 157 5.57 -13.57 -4.52
CA LEU A 157 5.77 -13.64 -3.07
C LEU A 157 7.25 -13.41 -2.69
N ARG A 158 8.19 -14.02 -3.42
CA ARG A 158 9.62 -13.77 -3.18
C ARG A 158 9.99 -12.30 -3.34
N ARG A 159 9.55 -11.66 -4.44
CA ARG A 159 9.81 -10.23 -4.65
C ARG A 159 9.15 -9.36 -3.58
N LEU A 160 7.91 -9.63 -3.18
CA LEU A 160 7.21 -8.90 -2.13
C LEU A 160 7.91 -9.01 -0.77
N CYS A 161 8.40 -10.21 -0.40
CA CYS A 161 9.10 -10.43 0.86
C CYS A 161 10.54 -9.88 0.87
N LEU A 162 11.19 -9.79 -0.30
CA LEU A 162 12.60 -9.40 -0.42
C LEU A 162 12.80 -7.95 -0.89
N THR A 163 11.74 -7.22 -1.19
CA THR A 163 11.81 -5.78 -1.45
C THR A 163 11.86 -5.05 -0.12
N GLY A 164 12.94 -4.31 0.09
CA GLY A 164 13.13 -3.49 1.30
C GLY A 164 12.57 -2.08 1.12
N TYR A 165 12.07 -1.52 2.18
CA TYR A 165 11.52 -0.16 2.23
C TYR A 165 12.19 0.62 3.34
N SER A 166 12.53 1.88 3.07
CA SER A 166 12.98 2.84 4.08
C SER A 166 12.21 4.13 3.89
N GLY A 167 11.70 4.71 4.97
CA GLY A 167 10.92 5.95 4.86
C GLY A 167 10.15 6.29 6.12
N ASN A 168 9.28 7.30 5.99
CA ASN A 168 8.38 7.76 7.06
C ASN A 168 6.90 7.79 6.61
N ILE A 169 6.55 6.99 5.60
CA ILE A 169 5.25 7.04 4.93
C ILE A 169 4.09 6.64 5.85
N PHE A 170 4.30 5.68 6.74
CA PHE A 170 3.24 5.16 7.63
C PHE A 170 3.13 5.94 8.95
N ARG A 171 4.11 6.76 9.28
CA ARG A 171 4.12 7.58 10.51
C ARG A 171 4.41 9.03 10.15
N GLU A 172 3.54 9.94 10.59
CA GLU A 172 3.66 11.39 10.33
C GLU A 172 4.79 12.04 11.17
N ASN A 173 5.83 11.30 11.51
CA ASN A 173 6.98 11.82 12.25
C ASN A 173 8.21 11.92 11.34
N GLU A 174 8.52 13.13 10.91
CA GLU A 174 9.64 13.43 10.00
C GLU A 174 11.02 13.00 10.52
N LYS A 175 11.16 12.81 11.83
CA LYS A 175 12.43 12.43 12.47
C LYS A 175 12.65 10.92 12.51
N ILE A 176 11.64 10.11 12.18
CA ILE A 176 11.73 8.65 12.23
C ILE A 176 12.00 8.11 10.83
N THR A 177 13.08 7.36 10.70
CA THR A 177 13.35 6.49 9.54
C THR A 177 13.00 5.07 9.92
N GLU A 178 12.04 4.50 9.22
CA GLU A 178 11.67 3.10 9.36
C GLU A 178 12.27 2.25 8.25
N ILE A 179 12.75 1.05 8.56
CA ILE A 179 13.26 0.08 7.61
C ILE A 179 12.45 -1.20 7.79
N PHE A 180 11.80 -1.66 6.72
CA PHE A 180 10.84 -2.77 6.79
C PHE A 180 10.64 -3.49 5.46
N THR A 181 9.88 -4.57 5.49
CA THR A 181 9.25 -5.21 4.33
C THR A 181 7.74 -5.21 4.52
N LEU A 182 6.94 -5.24 3.44
CA LEU A 182 5.47 -5.16 3.57
C LEU A 182 4.83 -6.42 4.14
N ILE A 183 5.43 -7.58 3.85
CA ILE A 183 4.90 -8.88 4.25
C ILE A 183 6.01 -9.88 4.57
N ARG A 184 5.62 -10.88 5.35
CA ARG A 184 6.28 -12.19 5.40
C ARG A 184 5.33 -13.22 4.83
N ALA A 185 5.84 -14.22 4.09
CA ALA A 185 5.02 -15.28 3.53
C ALA A 185 5.69 -16.64 3.68
N ASN A 186 4.88 -17.68 3.85
CA ASN A 186 5.26 -19.06 3.70
C ASN A 186 4.21 -19.79 2.84
N TYR A 187 4.60 -20.88 2.21
CA TYR A 187 3.67 -21.71 1.45
C TYR A 187 4.09 -23.17 1.45
N THR A 188 3.10 -24.05 1.31
CA THR A 188 3.32 -25.49 1.05
C THR A 188 3.07 -25.77 -0.43
N ASP A 189 4.02 -26.49 -1.05
CA ASP A 189 3.97 -26.89 -2.45
C ASP A 189 3.99 -28.43 -2.49
N GLN A 190 2.85 -29.03 -2.79
CA GLN A 190 2.74 -30.48 -2.93
C GLN A 190 2.38 -30.82 -4.38
N SER A 191 3.22 -31.61 -5.02
CA SER A 191 2.99 -32.08 -6.41
C SER A 191 2.70 -30.95 -7.41
N GLY A 192 3.36 -29.79 -7.23
CA GLY A 192 3.18 -28.62 -8.09
C GLY A 192 1.94 -27.77 -7.77
N LYS A 193 1.19 -28.10 -6.72
CA LYS A 193 0.04 -27.32 -6.25
C LYS A 193 0.40 -26.49 -5.03
N LEU A 194 0.10 -25.19 -5.06
CA LEU A 194 0.20 -24.30 -3.91
C LEU A 194 -1.07 -24.49 -3.04
N GLU A 195 -0.98 -25.44 -2.10
CA GLU A 195 -2.14 -25.80 -1.29
C GLU A 195 -2.44 -24.75 -0.22
N ARG A 196 -1.40 -24.21 0.36
CA ARG A 196 -1.53 -23.22 1.44
C ARG A 196 -0.49 -22.14 1.29
N ILE A 197 -0.93 -20.90 1.29
CA ILE A 197 -0.11 -19.69 1.35
C ILE A 197 -0.55 -18.95 2.60
N SER A 198 0.38 -18.63 3.48
CA SER A 198 0.15 -17.75 4.63
C SER A 198 0.91 -16.45 4.42
N ILE A 199 0.21 -15.33 4.53
CA ILE A 199 0.79 -13.98 4.46
C ILE A 199 0.58 -13.32 5.82
N THR A 200 1.66 -12.85 6.42
CA THR A 200 1.65 -11.98 7.60
C THR A 200 2.01 -10.57 7.16
N PHE A 201 1.14 -9.61 7.41
CA PHE A 201 1.36 -8.21 7.09
C PHE A 201 2.34 -7.58 8.08
N ASP A 202 3.10 -6.60 7.61
CA ASP A 202 3.89 -5.74 8.48
C ASP A 202 2.98 -4.95 9.44
N GLU A 203 3.44 -4.70 10.64
CA GLU A 203 2.69 -4.02 11.69
C GLU A 203 2.20 -2.64 11.25
N ARG A 204 3.03 -1.89 10.52
CA ARG A 204 2.70 -0.55 10.01
C ARG A 204 1.51 -0.58 9.05
N LEU A 205 1.46 -1.61 8.21
CA LEU A 205 0.36 -1.83 7.29
C LEU A 205 -0.94 -2.17 8.05
N VAL A 206 -0.83 -2.99 9.09
CA VAL A 206 -1.95 -3.35 9.96
C VAL A 206 -2.46 -2.12 10.72
N GLU A 207 -1.56 -1.32 11.29
CA GLU A 207 -1.89 -0.09 12.00
C GLU A 207 -2.55 0.94 11.09
N SER A 208 -2.01 1.15 9.88
CA SER A 208 -2.61 2.05 8.88
C SER A 208 -4.06 1.68 8.57
N VAL A 209 -4.38 0.39 8.48
CA VAL A 209 -5.74 -0.08 8.23
C VAL A 209 -6.63 0.10 9.47
N ARG A 210 -6.15 -0.26 10.65
CA ARG A 210 -6.94 -0.23 11.89
C ARG A 210 -7.28 1.20 12.34
N TYR A 211 -6.30 2.10 12.31
CA TYR A 211 -6.43 3.41 12.93
C TYR A 211 -6.74 4.54 11.95
N SER A 212 -6.34 4.43 10.69
CA SER A 212 -6.50 5.51 9.71
C SER A 212 -7.59 5.29 8.67
N LYS A 213 -8.40 4.21 8.79
CA LYS A 213 -9.35 3.78 7.74
C LYS A 213 -8.67 3.68 6.37
N GLY A 214 -7.41 3.26 6.37
CA GLY A 214 -6.53 3.25 5.20
C GLY A 214 -6.91 2.23 4.12
N LEU A 215 -7.93 1.39 4.34
CA LEU A 215 -8.35 0.37 3.39
C LEU A 215 -9.43 0.88 2.45
N LEU A 216 -9.10 1.04 1.18
CA LEU A 216 -9.97 1.56 0.14
C LEU A 216 -10.48 0.44 -0.77
N VAL A 217 -11.76 0.51 -1.13
CA VAL A 217 -12.34 -0.37 -2.16
C VAL A 217 -11.80 0.03 -3.53
N ILE A 218 -11.31 -0.95 -4.28
CA ILE A 218 -10.82 -0.81 -5.65
C ILE A 218 -11.71 -1.57 -6.62
N ASP A 219 -11.73 -1.12 -7.89
CA ASP A 219 -12.44 -1.80 -8.95
C ASP A 219 -11.70 -3.09 -9.35
N LYS A 220 -12.43 -4.18 -9.60
CA LYS A 220 -11.86 -5.45 -10.04
C LYS A 220 -11.12 -5.34 -11.37
N THR A 221 -11.52 -4.43 -12.26
CA THR A 221 -10.85 -4.19 -13.54
C THR A 221 -9.40 -3.79 -13.40
N LEU A 222 -9.03 -3.13 -12.28
CA LEU A 222 -7.66 -2.81 -11.96
C LEU A 222 -6.78 -4.06 -11.86
N LEU A 223 -7.29 -5.18 -11.34
CA LEU A 223 -6.53 -6.43 -11.22
C LEU A 223 -6.22 -7.07 -12.58
N CYS A 224 -7.06 -6.82 -13.59
CA CYS A 224 -6.89 -7.34 -14.94
C CYS A 224 -6.02 -6.43 -15.84
N GLU A 225 -5.63 -5.24 -15.37
CA GLU A 225 -4.86 -4.29 -16.18
C GLU A 225 -3.41 -4.77 -16.36
N GLU A 226 -3.00 -4.92 -17.61
CA GLU A 226 -1.68 -5.45 -17.98
C GLU A 226 -0.61 -4.37 -18.16
N ALA A 227 -1.01 -3.12 -18.45
CA ALA A 227 -0.08 -2.02 -18.58
C ALA A 227 0.26 -1.42 -17.21
N GLY A 228 1.50 -1.61 -16.74
CA GLY A 228 1.89 -1.25 -15.37
C GLY A 228 1.71 0.23 -15.03
N ILE A 229 2.03 1.13 -15.96
CA ILE A 229 1.81 2.58 -15.76
C ILE A 229 0.31 2.90 -15.69
N LYS A 230 -0.50 2.33 -16.59
CA LYS A 230 -1.96 2.53 -16.55
C LYS A 230 -2.55 2.03 -15.24
N LYS A 231 -2.16 0.81 -14.81
CA LYS A 231 -2.56 0.23 -13.52
C LYS A 231 -2.20 1.15 -12.35
N ARG A 232 -1.01 1.74 -12.38
CA ARG A 232 -0.55 2.70 -11.37
C ARG A 232 -1.36 4.00 -11.40
N LEU A 233 -1.68 4.51 -12.58
CA LEU A 233 -2.53 5.70 -12.74
C LEU A 233 -3.93 5.48 -12.19
N LEU A 234 -4.54 4.32 -12.45
CA LEU A 234 -5.85 3.96 -11.90
C LEU A 234 -5.87 4.02 -10.36
N GLU A 235 -4.81 3.54 -9.70
CA GLU A 235 -4.67 3.67 -8.24
C GLU A 235 -4.49 5.11 -7.78
N LEU A 236 -3.52 5.82 -8.37
CA LEU A 236 -3.16 7.18 -7.98
C LEU A 236 -4.34 8.14 -8.13
N VAL A 237 -5.00 8.13 -9.28
CA VAL A 237 -6.13 9.03 -9.52
C VAL A 237 -7.29 8.68 -8.58
N ARG A 238 -7.59 7.38 -8.40
CA ARG A 238 -8.65 6.94 -7.48
C ARG A 238 -8.45 7.43 -6.06
N VAL A 239 -7.22 7.32 -5.53
CA VAL A 239 -6.92 7.73 -4.15
C VAL A 239 -6.77 9.24 -4.00
N SER A 240 -6.23 9.93 -5.01
CA SER A 240 -5.97 11.37 -4.97
C SER A 240 -7.23 12.20 -5.27
N MET A 241 -8.05 11.75 -6.21
CA MET A 241 -9.31 12.42 -6.54
C MET A 241 -10.39 12.16 -5.47
N GLY A 242 -10.42 10.96 -4.89
CA GLY A 242 -11.38 10.64 -3.83
C GLY A 242 -12.82 10.85 -4.26
N ARG A 243 -13.47 11.89 -3.73
CA ARG A 243 -14.83 12.33 -4.06
C ARG A 243 -14.85 13.60 -4.91
N GLU A 244 -13.69 14.20 -5.18
CA GLU A 244 -13.58 15.39 -6.00
C GLU A 244 -13.87 15.08 -7.48
N ILE A 245 -14.30 16.08 -8.22
CA ILE A 245 -14.59 15.95 -9.65
C ILE A 245 -13.34 15.97 -10.51
N SER A 246 -12.21 16.44 -9.97
CA SER A 246 -10.94 16.51 -10.68
C SER A 246 -9.74 16.47 -9.73
N TRP A 247 -8.60 16.07 -10.28
CA TRP A 247 -7.30 16.10 -9.61
C TRP A 247 -6.22 16.62 -10.55
N THR A 248 -5.49 17.66 -10.11
CA THR A 248 -4.39 18.26 -10.85
C THR A 248 -3.06 17.99 -10.16
N VAL A 249 -2.05 17.59 -10.94
CA VAL A 249 -0.72 17.27 -10.43
C VAL A 249 0.37 17.70 -11.44
N GLY A 250 1.52 18.14 -10.94
CA GLY A 250 2.70 18.38 -11.76
C GLY A 250 3.16 17.10 -12.46
N ILE A 251 3.48 17.19 -13.77
CA ILE A 251 3.80 16.00 -14.57
C ILE A 251 5.06 15.27 -14.09
N GLU A 252 6.07 15.99 -13.58
CA GLU A 252 7.29 15.40 -13.02
C GLU A 252 6.97 14.64 -11.72
N ARG A 253 6.11 15.22 -10.87
CA ARG A 253 5.63 14.54 -9.66
C ARG A 253 4.84 13.29 -10.02
N LEU A 254 3.97 13.37 -11.03
CA LEU A 254 3.22 12.20 -11.51
C LEU A 254 4.15 11.10 -11.99
N GLN A 255 5.20 11.45 -12.77
CA GLN A 255 6.21 10.52 -13.23
C GLN A 255 6.92 9.83 -12.06
N ALA A 256 7.31 10.59 -11.02
CA ALA A 256 7.94 10.05 -9.82
C ALA A 256 7.00 9.12 -9.05
N LEU A 257 5.72 9.50 -8.89
CA LEU A 257 4.69 8.66 -8.25
C LEU A 257 4.39 7.37 -9.02
N CYS A 258 4.59 7.38 -10.35
CA CYS A 258 4.50 6.18 -11.20
C CYS A 258 5.78 5.34 -11.18
N ALA A 259 6.84 5.76 -10.50
CA ALA A 259 8.16 5.13 -10.54
C ALA A 259 8.69 4.88 -11.96
N HIS A 260 8.34 5.78 -12.92
CA HIS A 260 8.68 5.63 -14.32
C HIS A 260 10.16 5.92 -14.57
N GLU A 261 10.87 5.00 -15.24
CA GLU A 261 12.34 5.09 -15.45
C GLU A 261 12.75 5.87 -16.72
N GLY A 262 11.80 6.16 -17.59
CA GLY A 262 12.08 6.85 -18.86
C GLY A 262 12.16 8.36 -18.71
N THR A 263 12.45 9.03 -19.83
CA THR A 263 12.42 10.50 -19.89
C THR A 263 11.01 11.06 -19.70
N LEU A 264 10.90 12.31 -19.28
CA LEU A 264 9.61 12.99 -19.13
C LEU A 264 8.83 13.04 -20.46
N LYS A 265 9.55 13.20 -21.60
CA LYS A 265 8.95 13.17 -22.94
C LYS A 265 8.29 11.81 -23.24
N ARG A 266 8.98 10.71 -22.90
CA ARG A 266 8.44 9.36 -23.07
C ARG A 266 7.24 9.12 -22.16
N PHE A 267 7.32 9.54 -20.90
CA PHE A 267 6.20 9.40 -19.96
C PHE A 267 4.95 10.16 -20.44
N LYS A 268 5.12 11.41 -20.91
CA LYS A 268 4.01 12.19 -21.52
C LYS A 268 3.40 11.49 -22.73
N TYR A 269 4.22 10.90 -23.58
CA TYR A 269 3.75 10.14 -24.74
C TYR A 269 2.93 8.92 -24.31
N GLU A 270 3.47 8.10 -23.40
CA GLU A 270 2.78 6.91 -22.89
C GLU A 270 1.46 7.28 -22.21
N LEU A 271 1.45 8.35 -21.40
CA LEU A 271 0.24 8.81 -20.71
C LEU A 271 -0.91 9.15 -21.69
N LYS A 272 -0.59 9.73 -22.85
CA LYS A 272 -1.58 10.04 -23.90
C LYS A 272 -2.14 8.82 -24.62
N GLN A 273 -1.45 7.68 -24.57
CA GLN A 273 -1.86 6.45 -25.25
C GLN A 273 -2.83 5.61 -24.41
N TYR A 274 -2.92 5.87 -23.12
CA TYR A 274 -3.79 5.08 -22.25
C TYR A 274 -5.24 5.53 -22.33
N ALA A 275 -6.14 4.59 -22.62
CA ALA A 275 -7.57 4.78 -22.40
C ALA A 275 -7.84 4.76 -20.89
N LEU A 276 -8.08 5.91 -20.30
CA LEU A 276 -8.38 6.09 -18.88
C LEU A 276 -9.86 6.41 -18.69
N PRO A 277 -10.49 6.07 -17.54
CA PRO A 277 -11.88 6.38 -17.26
C PRO A 277 -12.10 7.86 -16.86
N TRP A 278 -11.16 8.72 -17.18
CA TRP A 278 -11.18 10.16 -16.91
C TRP A 278 -10.70 10.93 -18.13
N GLU A 279 -11.21 12.14 -18.28
CA GLU A 279 -10.65 13.10 -19.20
C GLU A 279 -9.29 13.56 -18.69
N VAL A 280 -8.28 13.56 -19.57
CA VAL A 280 -6.91 13.94 -19.22
C VAL A 280 -6.50 15.16 -20.02
N THR A 281 -6.29 16.28 -19.33
CA THR A 281 -5.84 17.54 -19.91
C THR A 281 -4.45 17.90 -19.47
N PHE A 282 -3.69 18.54 -20.39
CA PHE A 282 -2.32 19.01 -20.12
C PHE A 282 -2.31 20.54 -20.19
N SER A 283 -1.86 21.19 -19.13
CA SER A 283 -1.64 22.63 -19.10
C SER A 283 -0.15 22.97 -19.02
N LYS A 284 0.26 24.07 -19.63
CA LYS A 284 1.61 24.61 -19.49
C LYS A 284 1.69 25.30 -18.12
N ALA A 285 2.61 24.89 -17.26
CA ALA A 285 2.93 25.66 -16.06
C ALA A 285 4.07 26.63 -16.38
N ILE A 286 4.09 27.77 -15.68
CA ILE A 286 5.14 28.79 -15.80
C ILE A 286 6.50 28.24 -15.36
N HIS A 287 6.48 27.20 -14.50
CA HIS A 287 7.67 26.48 -14.01
C HIS A 287 7.41 24.96 -14.00
N ASN A 288 8.46 24.14 -14.26
CA ASN A 288 8.49 22.68 -14.09
C ASN A 288 7.54 21.83 -14.95
N GLY A 289 7.74 21.84 -16.26
CA GLY A 289 7.24 20.78 -17.14
C GLY A 289 5.73 20.73 -17.42
N GLY A 290 4.90 21.48 -16.67
CA GLY A 290 3.44 21.54 -16.83
C GLY A 290 2.67 20.65 -15.87
N ASN A 291 1.34 20.81 -15.88
CA ASN A 291 0.41 20.03 -15.06
C ASN A 291 -0.42 19.07 -15.91
N VAL A 292 -0.88 18.01 -15.26
CA VAL A 292 -1.88 17.08 -15.78
C VAL A 292 -3.09 17.13 -14.87
N THR A 293 -4.27 17.27 -15.46
CA THR A 293 -5.55 17.22 -14.75
C THR A 293 -6.32 15.98 -15.21
N PHE A 294 -6.77 15.19 -14.27
CA PHE A 294 -7.71 14.11 -14.44
C PHE A 294 -9.08 14.58 -13.96
N ALA A 295 -10.11 14.48 -14.78
CA ALA A 295 -11.45 14.92 -14.44
C ALA A 295 -12.49 13.88 -14.80
N ALA A 296 -13.60 13.81 -14.05
CA ALA A 296 -14.75 13.06 -14.45
C ALA A 296 -15.28 13.60 -15.79
N GLU A 297 -15.90 12.74 -16.58
CA GLU A 297 -16.41 13.09 -17.90
C GLU A 297 -17.31 14.35 -17.84
N GLY A 298 -17.06 15.30 -18.74
CA GLY A 298 -17.76 16.59 -18.76
C GLY A 298 -17.25 17.67 -17.78
N ASN A 299 -16.25 17.36 -16.95
CA ASN A 299 -15.73 18.29 -15.92
C ASN A 299 -14.25 18.68 -16.16
N ALA A 300 -13.69 18.36 -17.29
CA ALA A 300 -12.32 18.77 -17.60
C ALA A 300 -12.26 20.30 -17.78
N PRO A 301 -11.25 20.99 -17.19
CA PRO A 301 -11.03 22.39 -17.47
C PRO A 301 -10.74 22.54 -18.99
N LYS A 302 -11.41 23.50 -19.65
CA LYS A 302 -11.15 23.77 -21.06
C LYS A 302 -9.67 24.10 -21.20
N GLY A 303 -8.91 23.23 -21.83
CA GLY A 303 -7.48 23.44 -22.04
C GLY A 303 -7.29 24.71 -22.86
N GLU A 304 -6.36 25.56 -22.45
CA GLU A 304 -5.81 26.58 -23.33
C GLU A 304 -5.14 25.85 -24.49
N GLN A 305 -5.63 26.11 -25.71
CA GLN A 305 -5.13 25.55 -26.97
C GLN A 305 -3.72 26.04 -27.27
#